data_7a6d22dea75869b0a1ab18370439ae1f
#
_entry.id   7a6d22dea75869b0a1ab18370439ae1f
#
_cell.length_a   1.000
_cell.length_b   1.000
_cell.length_c   1.000
_cell.angle_alpha   90.00
_cell.angle_beta   90.00
_cell.angle_gamma   90.00
#
_symmetry.space_group_name_H-M   'P 1'
#
loop_
_entity.id
_entity.type
_entity.pdbx_description
1 polymer ?
#
loop_
_entity_poly.entity_id
_entity_poly.type
_entity_poly.pdbx_seq_one_letter_code
_entity_poly.pdbx_strand_id
1 'polypeptide(L)'
;MNKVKSISLMFPLYKDRSTVKLMSKKSVKVLKKLKKKYEIIIVDDGCPQNSGKLAKEISKKYSNVKVFFHKKNLGYGAALKTGFKKFKNDWIFMIDGDNEYDVNDLFRLVKASENYDLVITYRYKKKYTTSRILISWIYNAILRLIFNLKFRDISTGSRFVSRKLVKRIKLRSNSPFVGAELAIKAELAGYKVSEIGIHTYPRTFGTGSSVSFKNILLTLKDMFLLFSRI
;
A
#
# COMPACT_ATOMS: atom_id res chain seq x y z
N MET A 1 23.30 9.00 0.93
CA MET A 1 22.30 8.40 1.84
C MET A 1 21.01 9.20 1.76
N ASN A 2 19.89 8.55 1.45
CA ASN A 2 18.58 9.20 1.37
C ASN A 2 18.03 9.47 2.78
N LYS A 3 18.30 10.65 3.33
CA LYS A 3 17.80 11.01 4.67
C LYS A 3 16.30 11.29 4.62
N VAL A 4 15.48 10.45 5.26
CA VAL A 4 14.03 10.67 5.37
C VAL A 4 13.77 11.87 6.28
N LYS A 5 13.33 13.00 5.73
CA LYS A 5 13.02 14.23 6.48
C LYS A 5 11.53 14.35 6.80
N SER A 6 10.67 13.88 5.90
CA SER A 6 9.22 13.98 6.03
C SER A 6 8.51 12.76 5.47
N ILE A 7 7.36 12.38 6.06
CA ILE A 7 6.64 11.14 5.76
C ILE A 7 5.15 11.43 5.58
N SER A 8 4.59 10.94 4.47
CA SER A 8 3.15 10.79 4.31
C SER A 8 2.79 9.32 4.58
N LEU A 9 1.86 9.06 5.48
CA LEU A 9 1.27 7.74 5.64
C LEU A 9 -0.08 7.71 4.93
N MET A 10 -0.33 6.69 4.15
CA MET A 10 -1.54 6.57 3.36
C MET A 10 -2.18 5.20 3.53
N PHE A 11 -3.49 5.19 3.71
CA PHE A 11 -4.29 3.97 3.62
C PHE A 11 -5.62 4.21 2.90
N PRO A 12 -6.04 3.26 2.03
CA PRO A 12 -7.35 3.28 1.39
C PRO A 12 -8.41 2.73 2.35
N LEU A 13 -9.66 3.13 2.14
CA LEU A 13 -10.83 2.64 2.87
C LEU A 13 -11.90 2.12 1.89
N TYR A 14 -12.26 0.86 2.05
CA TYR A 14 -13.44 0.29 1.42
C TYR A 14 -13.98 -0.87 2.26
N LYS A 15 -15.16 -0.68 2.88
CA LYS A 15 -15.77 -1.62 3.84
C LYS A 15 -14.95 -1.86 5.12
N ASP A 16 -14.15 -0.87 5.53
CA ASP A 16 -13.25 -0.93 6.69
C ASP A 16 -13.66 0.07 7.80
N ARG A 17 -14.96 0.37 7.93
CA ARG A 17 -15.45 1.35 8.90
C ARG A 17 -14.97 1.10 10.34
N SER A 18 -14.93 -0.16 10.75
CA SER A 18 -14.56 -0.57 12.11
C SER A 18 -13.06 -0.32 12.42
N THR A 19 -12.18 -0.31 11.41
CA THR A 19 -10.73 -0.12 11.60
C THR A 19 -10.26 1.32 11.47
N VAL A 20 -11.04 2.21 10.86
CA VAL A 20 -10.66 3.61 10.58
C VAL A 20 -10.12 4.33 11.81
N LYS A 21 -10.85 4.27 12.94
CA LYS A 21 -10.46 4.93 14.20
C LYS A 21 -9.16 4.35 14.76
N LEU A 22 -9.02 3.02 14.71
CA LEU A 22 -7.85 2.31 15.20
C LEU A 22 -6.61 2.64 14.35
N MET A 23 -6.73 2.52 13.02
CA MET A 23 -5.65 2.81 12.08
C MET A 23 -5.19 4.26 12.17
N SER A 24 -6.12 5.21 12.24
CA SER A 24 -5.79 6.63 12.41
C SER A 24 -5.02 6.88 13.72
N LYS A 25 -5.47 6.33 14.84
CA LYS A 25 -4.78 6.47 16.14
C LYS A 25 -3.39 5.85 16.13
N LYS A 26 -3.24 4.63 15.61
CA LYS A 26 -1.95 3.94 15.48
C LYS A 26 -1.00 4.76 14.59
N SER A 27 -1.48 5.25 13.45
CA SER A 27 -0.69 6.06 12.52
C SER A 27 -0.17 7.35 13.16
N VAL A 28 -1.05 8.10 13.83
CA VAL A 28 -0.64 9.33 14.57
C VAL A 28 0.40 9.01 15.64
N LYS A 29 0.18 7.94 16.42
CA LYS A 29 1.11 7.53 17.50
C LYS A 29 2.51 7.19 16.95
N VAL A 30 2.59 6.42 15.88
CA VAL A 30 3.85 6.00 15.25
C VAL A 30 4.57 7.18 14.63
N LEU A 31 3.87 8.02 13.86
CA LEU A 31 4.45 9.17 13.19
C LEU A 31 4.96 10.24 14.18
N LYS A 32 4.26 10.47 15.30
CA LYS A 32 4.75 11.34 16.39
C LYS A 32 6.05 10.80 16.99
N LYS A 33 6.16 9.48 17.22
CA LYS A 33 7.38 8.85 17.76
C LYS A 33 8.60 9.00 16.83
N LEU A 34 8.37 9.02 15.51
CA LEU A 34 9.45 9.23 14.53
C LEU A 34 10.04 10.64 14.56
N LYS A 35 9.39 11.61 15.22
CA LYS A 35 9.84 13.02 15.35
C LYS A 35 10.21 13.66 13.99
N LYS A 36 9.47 13.33 12.94
CA LYS A 36 9.62 13.87 11.58
C LYS A 36 8.36 14.64 11.18
N LYS A 37 8.49 15.56 10.22
CA LYS A 37 7.31 16.18 9.59
C LYS A 37 6.45 15.08 8.96
N TYR A 38 5.13 15.09 9.21
CA TYR A 38 4.24 14.05 8.70
C TYR A 38 2.86 14.56 8.31
N GLU A 39 2.21 13.80 7.47
CA GLU A 39 0.77 13.86 7.19
C GLU A 39 0.20 12.44 7.07
N ILE A 40 -1.10 12.30 7.26
CA ILE A 40 -1.85 11.07 7.04
C ILE A 40 -2.87 11.34 5.94
N ILE A 41 -2.89 10.48 4.94
CA ILE A 41 -3.80 10.55 3.80
C ILE A 41 -4.72 9.34 3.86
N ILE A 42 -6.00 9.58 3.95
CA ILE A 42 -7.04 8.56 3.93
C ILE A 42 -7.79 8.73 2.62
N VAL A 43 -7.92 7.66 1.84
CA VAL A 43 -8.68 7.68 0.58
C VAL A 43 -9.89 6.77 0.73
N ASP A 44 -11.07 7.35 0.81
CA ASP A 44 -12.34 6.62 0.78
C ASP A 44 -12.71 6.31 -0.68
N ASP A 45 -12.66 5.03 -1.03
CA ASP A 45 -12.95 4.54 -2.38
C ASP A 45 -14.46 4.26 -2.57
N GLY A 46 -15.29 5.24 -2.24
CA GLY A 46 -16.76 5.12 -2.38
C GLY A 46 -17.34 4.07 -1.43
N CYS A 47 -16.92 4.07 -0.18
CA CYS A 47 -17.31 3.06 0.80
C CYS A 47 -18.80 3.15 1.17
N PRO A 48 -19.61 2.08 0.96
CA PRO A 48 -21.03 2.09 1.30
C PRO A 48 -21.30 2.14 2.81
N GLN A 49 -20.30 1.84 3.65
CA GLN A 49 -20.42 1.86 5.12
C GLN A 49 -20.14 3.24 5.73
N ASN A 50 -20.04 4.31 4.93
CA ASN A 50 -19.71 5.65 5.40
C ASN A 50 -18.37 5.75 6.19
N SER A 51 -17.39 4.91 5.85
CA SER A 51 -16.04 4.93 6.46
C SER A 51 -15.38 6.30 6.31
N GLY A 52 -15.55 6.94 5.17
CA GLY A 52 -15.00 8.27 4.89
C GLY A 52 -15.62 9.37 5.74
N LYS A 53 -16.92 9.29 6.09
CA LYS A 53 -17.53 10.26 7.04
C LYS A 53 -16.86 10.19 8.40
N LEU A 54 -16.62 8.96 8.90
CA LEU A 54 -15.89 8.76 10.16
C LEU A 54 -14.44 9.26 10.05
N ALA A 55 -13.77 9.00 8.95
CA ALA A 55 -12.42 9.53 8.70
C ALA A 55 -12.39 11.06 8.69
N LYS A 56 -13.42 11.72 8.12
CA LYS A 56 -13.57 13.18 8.13
C LYS A 56 -13.77 13.74 9.54
N GLU A 57 -14.54 13.07 10.40
CA GLU A 57 -14.68 13.45 11.81
C GLU A 57 -13.34 13.35 12.55
N ILE A 58 -12.55 12.30 12.26
CA ILE A 58 -11.21 12.13 12.82
C ILE A 58 -10.27 13.25 12.33
N SER A 59 -10.36 13.63 11.06
CA SER A 59 -9.53 14.70 10.49
C SER A 59 -9.77 16.07 11.13
N LYS A 60 -10.96 16.32 11.69
CA LYS A 60 -11.23 17.53 12.48
C LYS A 60 -10.42 17.59 13.79
N LYS A 61 -10.06 16.42 14.35
CA LYS A 61 -9.28 16.31 15.60
C LYS A 61 -7.76 16.34 15.36
N TYR A 62 -7.31 16.08 14.14
CA TYR A 62 -5.90 15.99 13.78
C TYR A 62 -5.62 16.76 12.50
N SER A 63 -5.01 17.94 12.61
CA SER A 63 -4.71 18.83 11.47
C SER A 63 -3.86 18.19 10.38
N ASN A 64 -3.09 17.16 10.74
CA ASN A 64 -2.23 16.42 9.80
C ASN A 64 -2.96 15.27 9.10
N VAL A 65 -4.26 15.04 9.36
CA VAL A 65 -5.07 14.00 8.70
C VAL A 65 -5.90 14.63 7.59
N LYS A 66 -5.75 14.11 6.38
CA LYS A 66 -6.49 14.55 5.20
C LYS A 66 -7.30 13.39 4.63
N VAL A 67 -8.53 13.64 4.24
CA VAL A 67 -9.43 12.64 3.68
C VAL A 67 -9.82 13.04 2.26
N PHE A 68 -9.71 12.10 1.34
CA PHE A 68 -10.12 12.25 -0.06
C PHE A 68 -11.19 11.22 -0.38
N PHE A 69 -12.17 11.60 -1.17
CA PHE A 69 -13.33 10.77 -1.49
C PHE A 69 -13.41 10.48 -2.97
N HIS A 70 -13.67 9.23 -3.33
CA HIS A 70 -14.18 8.87 -4.64
C HIS A 70 -15.71 8.86 -4.63
N LYS A 71 -16.33 9.31 -5.71
CA LYS A 71 -17.81 9.29 -5.84
C LYS A 71 -18.39 7.87 -5.86
N LYS A 72 -17.59 6.88 -6.30
CA LYS A 72 -17.92 5.45 -6.36
C LYS A 72 -16.67 4.63 -6.18
N ASN A 73 -16.81 3.32 -5.98
CA ASN A 73 -15.65 2.41 -5.95
C ASN A 73 -14.96 2.39 -7.31
N LEU A 74 -13.70 2.80 -7.32
CA LEU A 74 -12.83 2.83 -8.51
C LEU A 74 -11.74 1.74 -8.45
N GLY A 75 -11.64 1.03 -7.32
CA GLY A 75 -10.68 -0.04 -7.08
C GLY A 75 -9.45 0.40 -6.30
N TYR A 76 -8.79 -0.59 -5.72
CA TYR A 76 -7.62 -0.41 -4.84
C TYR A 76 -6.52 0.43 -5.49
N GLY A 77 -6.18 0.13 -6.75
CA GLY A 77 -5.15 0.87 -7.48
C GLY A 77 -5.51 2.34 -7.71
N ALA A 78 -6.79 2.65 -7.93
CA ALA A 78 -7.26 4.03 -8.07
C ALA A 78 -7.09 4.80 -6.76
N ALA A 79 -7.40 4.17 -5.62
CA ALA A 79 -7.22 4.76 -4.30
C ALA A 79 -5.74 5.05 -4.02
N LEU A 80 -4.83 4.12 -4.34
CA LEU A 80 -3.39 4.33 -4.21
C LEU A 80 -2.88 5.46 -5.11
N LYS A 81 -3.32 5.51 -6.37
CA LYS A 81 -2.95 6.61 -7.29
C LYS A 81 -3.43 7.97 -6.79
N THR A 82 -4.61 8.02 -6.17
CA THR A 82 -5.10 9.24 -5.50
C THR A 82 -4.17 9.65 -4.36
N GLY A 83 -3.77 8.72 -3.49
CA GLY A 83 -2.79 8.97 -2.44
C GLY A 83 -1.47 9.50 -2.98
N PHE A 84 -0.92 8.87 -4.03
CA PHE A 84 0.30 9.32 -4.70
C PHE A 84 0.19 10.71 -5.34
N LYS A 85 -0.97 11.07 -5.83
CA LYS A 85 -1.21 12.42 -6.36
C LYS A 85 -1.30 13.47 -5.26
N LYS A 86 -1.73 13.10 -4.06
CA LYS A 86 -2.06 14.03 -2.97
C LYS A 86 -0.98 14.21 -1.91
N PHE A 87 0.00 13.29 -1.79
CA PHE A 87 1.03 13.40 -0.77
C PHE A 87 2.03 14.53 -1.04
N LYS A 88 2.56 15.11 0.04
CA LYS A 88 3.41 16.30 -0.03
C LYS A 88 4.82 16.11 0.52
N ASN A 89 5.08 15.03 1.26
CA ASN A 89 6.33 14.76 1.93
C ASN A 89 7.34 14.00 1.05
N ASP A 90 8.57 13.81 1.54
CA ASP A 90 9.65 13.17 0.75
C ASP A 90 9.42 11.68 0.53
N TRP A 91 8.71 11.05 1.45
CA TRP A 91 8.40 9.62 1.42
C TRP A 91 6.94 9.37 1.69
N ILE A 92 6.40 8.32 1.09
CA ILE A 92 5.05 7.84 1.38
C ILE A 92 5.10 6.39 1.87
N PHE A 93 4.49 6.15 3.04
CA PHE A 93 4.21 4.84 3.57
C PHE A 93 2.78 4.46 3.19
N MET A 94 2.66 3.47 2.32
CA MET A 94 1.40 2.84 1.97
C MET A 94 1.16 1.66 2.89
N ILE A 95 -0.06 1.54 3.43
CA ILE A 95 -0.48 0.41 4.27
C ILE A 95 -1.97 0.17 4.06
N ASP A 96 -2.43 -1.07 4.14
CA ASP A 96 -3.87 -1.36 4.04
C ASP A 96 -4.63 -0.88 5.28
N GLY A 97 -5.89 -0.47 5.10
CA GLY A 97 -6.74 0.10 6.15
C GLY A 97 -7.37 -0.93 7.10
N ASP A 98 -7.18 -2.23 6.84
CA ASP A 98 -7.86 -3.35 7.52
C ASP A 98 -7.17 -3.86 8.81
N ASN A 99 -6.04 -3.23 9.18
CA ASN A 99 -5.23 -3.60 10.34
C ASN A 99 -4.57 -5.00 10.27
N GLU A 100 -4.43 -5.58 9.07
CA GLU A 100 -3.64 -6.82 8.88
C GLU A 100 -2.13 -6.56 9.00
N TYR A 101 -1.67 -5.31 8.82
CA TYR A 101 -0.26 -4.90 8.93
C TYR A 101 -0.04 -4.00 10.14
N ASP A 102 1.14 -4.09 10.74
CA ASP A 102 1.50 -3.21 11.86
C ASP A 102 2.11 -1.89 11.37
N VAL A 103 1.49 -0.77 11.75
CA VAL A 103 2.02 0.58 11.45
C VAL A 103 3.42 0.78 12.05
N ASN A 104 3.79 0.06 13.11
CA ASN A 104 5.12 0.13 13.71
C ASN A 104 6.24 -0.39 12.78
N ASP A 105 5.93 -1.19 11.77
CA ASP A 105 6.93 -1.60 10.77
C ASP A 105 7.53 -0.39 10.04
N LEU A 106 6.88 0.78 10.10
CA LEU A 106 7.41 2.02 9.54
C LEU A 106 8.80 2.38 10.10
N PHE A 107 9.11 2.07 11.36
CA PHE A 107 10.45 2.31 11.92
C PHE A 107 11.52 1.50 11.16
N ARG A 108 11.23 0.25 10.85
CA ARG A 108 12.12 -0.65 10.10
C ARG A 108 12.24 -0.25 8.63
N LEU A 109 11.10 0.17 8.03
CA LEU A 109 11.05 0.67 6.66
C LEU A 109 11.88 1.95 6.49
N VAL A 110 11.80 2.88 7.43
CA VAL A 110 12.62 4.11 7.44
C VAL A 110 14.10 3.77 7.53
N LYS A 111 14.51 2.84 8.39
CA LYS A 111 15.89 2.38 8.47
C LYS A 111 16.35 1.72 7.17
N ALA A 112 15.54 0.83 6.61
CA ALA A 112 15.87 0.14 5.36
C ALA A 112 15.97 1.08 4.15
N SER A 113 15.30 2.24 4.16
CA SER A 113 15.25 3.18 3.03
C SER A 113 16.51 4.02 2.83
N GLU A 114 17.52 3.95 3.70
CA GLU A 114 18.72 4.81 3.62
C GLU A 114 19.47 4.70 2.28
N ASN A 115 19.49 3.50 1.68
CA ASN A 115 20.18 3.24 0.42
C ASN A 115 19.25 2.81 -0.72
N TYR A 116 17.92 2.93 -0.53
CA TYR A 116 16.92 2.45 -1.47
C TYR A 116 15.88 3.53 -1.76
N ASP A 117 15.22 3.43 -2.90
CA ASP A 117 14.15 4.33 -3.33
C ASP A 117 12.75 3.74 -3.05
N LEU A 118 12.69 2.42 -2.94
CA LEU A 118 11.50 1.65 -2.61
C LEU A 118 11.85 0.54 -1.63
N VAL A 119 11.13 0.45 -0.54
CA VAL A 119 11.18 -0.70 0.36
C VAL A 119 9.81 -1.38 0.34
N ILE A 120 9.77 -2.57 -0.22
CA ILE A 120 8.59 -3.45 -0.20
C ILE A 120 8.65 -4.37 1.02
N THR A 121 7.56 -5.05 1.31
CA THR A 121 7.54 -6.00 2.42
C THR A 121 7.21 -7.41 1.94
N TYR A 122 7.66 -8.44 2.66
CA TYR A 122 7.22 -9.80 2.48
C TYR A 122 6.72 -10.39 3.80
N ARG A 123 5.77 -11.32 3.73
CA ARG A 123 5.14 -11.92 4.91
C ARG A 123 5.89 -13.17 5.36
N TYR A 124 6.44 -13.18 6.56
CA TYR A 124 7.11 -14.37 7.13
C TYR A 124 6.18 -15.56 7.28
N LYS A 125 5.00 -15.33 7.88
CA LYS A 125 3.98 -16.35 8.09
C LYS A 125 2.64 -15.79 7.62
N LYS A 126 2.08 -16.41 6.60
CA LYS A 126 0.76 -16.03 6.07
C LYS A 126 -0.30 -16.73 6.92
N LYS A 127 -1.03 -15.98 7.74
CA LYS A 127 -2.18 -16.48 8.52
C LYS A 127 -3.46 -16.45 7.69
N TYR A 128 -3.45 -17.18 6.57
CA TYR A 128 -4.58 -17.28 5.64
C TYR A 128 -4.96 -18.74 5.42
N THR A 129 -6.09 -18.98 4.74
CA THR A 129 -6.46 -20.31 4.27
C THR A 129 -5.41 -20.85 3.31
N THR A 130 -5.25 -22.18 3.27
CA THR A 130 -4.27 -22.86 2.41
C THR A 130 -4.45 -22.47 0.94
N SER A 131 -5.71 -22.38 0.47
CA SER A 131 -6.03 -21.92 -0.90
C SER A 131 -5.51 -20.51 -1.19
N ARG A 132 -5.69 -19.57 -0.26
CA ARG A 132 -5.19 -18.20 -0.43
C ARG A 132 -3.65 -18.14 -0.41
N ILE A 133 -3.01 -18.98 0.36
CA ILE A 133 -1.54 -19.11 0.38
C ILE A 133 -1.05 -19.62 -0.97
N LEU A 134 -1.68 -20.68 -1.52
CA LEU A 134 -1.33 -21.25 -2.81
C LEU A 134 -1.52 -20.26 -3.96
N ILE A 135 -2.66 -19.56 -4.00
CA ILE A 135 -2.92 -18.51 -5.01
C ILE A 135 -1.85 -17.42 -4.93
N SER A 136 -1.50 -16.98 -3.72
CA SER A 136 -0.44 -15.97 -3.54
C SER A 136 0.94 -16.49 -3.98
N TRP A 137 1.24 -17.75 -3.75
CA TRP A 137 2.50 -18.38 -4.18
C TRP A 137 2.59 -18.46 -5.70
N ILE A 138 1.53 -18.98 -6.37
CA ILE A 138 1.44 -19.03 -7.83
C ILE A 138 1.58 -17.64 -8.44
N TYR A 139 0.85 -16.67 -7.92
CA TYR A 139 0.93 -15.27 -8.37
C TYR A 139 2.36 -14.71 -8.30
N ASN A 140 3.04 -14.89 -7.16
CA ASN A 140 4.43 -14.41 -7.02
C ASN A 140 5.40 -15.18 -7.93
N ALA A 141 5.17 -16.50 -8.15
CA ALA A 141 5.99 -17.31 -9.07
C ALA A 141 5.86 -16.80 -10.52
N ILE A 142 4.63 -16.54 -10.97
CA ILE A 142 4.35 -15.98 -12.30
C ILE A 142 5.04 -14.62 -12.46
N LEU A 143 4.92 -13.73 -11.49
CA LEU A 143 5.56 -12.40 -11.56
C LEU A 143 7.09 -12.49 -11.62
N ARG A 144 7.70 -13.39 -10.84
CA ARG A 144 9.15 -13.61 -10.90
C ARG A 144 9.60 -14.12 -12.26
N LEU A 145 8.82 -15.06 -12.81
CA LEU A 145 9.15 -15.64 -14.12
C LEU A 145 9.02 -14.61 -15.27
N ILE A 146 7.88 -13.91 -15.31
CA ILE A 146 7.57 -12.98 -16.43
C ILE A 146 8.44 -11.74 -16.39
N PHE A 147 8.71 -11.18 -15.20
CA PHE A 147 9.41 -9.90 -15.04
C PHE A 147 10.82 -10.05 -14.47
N ASN A 148 11.34 -11.26 -14.38
CA ASN A 148 12.68 -11.57 -13.84
C ASN A 148 12.94 -10.91 -12.46
N LEU A 149 11.97 -10.98 -11.56
CA LEU A 149 12.03 -10.32 -10.24
C LEU A 149 12.67 -11.22 -9.20
N LYS A 150 13.42 -10.63 -8.27
CA LYS A 150 14.08 -11.33 -7.16
C LYS A 150 13.31 -11.29 -5.84
N PHE A 151 12.12 -10.66 -5.80
CA PHE A 151 11.36 -10.45 -4.57
C PHE A 151 10.59 -11.71 -4.12
N ARG A 152 10.49 -11.88 -2.80
CA ARG A 152 9.80 -13.03 -2.17
C ARG A 152 8.28 -12.91 -2.24
N ASP A 153 7.74 -11.69 -1.95
CA ASP A 153 6.29 -11.46 -1.92
C ASP A 153 5.96 -10.03 -2.34
N ILE A 154 5.68 -9.84 -3.62
CA ILE A 154 5.34 -8.54 -4.19
C ILE A 154 3.86 -8.15 -3.96
N SER A 155 3.05 -9.06 -3.40
CA SER A 155 1.60 -8.88 -3.25
C SER A 155 1.17 -8.23 -1.94
N THR A 156 2.11 -7.72 -1.13
CA THR A 156 1.79 -7.07 0.15
C THR A 156 1.21 -5.67 -0.05
N GLY A 157 0.35 -5.24 0.91
CA GLY A 157 -0.21 -3.89 0.95
C GLY A 157 0.65 -2.87 1.69
N SER A 158 1.85 -3.25 2.14
CA SER A 158 2.73 -2.38 2.94
C SER A 158 4.01 -2.05 2.16
N ARG A 159 4.26 -0.75 1.90
CA ARG A 159 5.43 -0.26 1.13
C ARG A 159 5.83 1.13 1.56
N PHE A 160 7.12 1.41 1.46
CA PHE A 160 7.69 2.74 1.71
C PHE A 160 8.40 3.24 0.45
N VAL A 161 7.93 4.35 -0.10
CA VAL A 161 8.26 4.80 -1.45
C VAL A 161 8.80 6.23 -1.41
N SER A 162 9.91 6.49 -2.08
CA SER A 162 10.45 7.85 -2.22
C SER A 162 9.60 8.69 -3.18
N ARG A 163 9.50 9.98 -2.89
CA ARG A 163 8.81 10.94 -3.77
C ARG A 163 9.44 11.01 -5.16
N LYS A 164 10.77 10.88 -5.22
CA LYS A 164 11.53 10.84 -6.48
C LYS A 164 10.99 9.74 -7.40
N LEU A 165 10.80 8.53 -6.86
CA LEU A 165 10.28 7.39 -7.60
C LEU A 165 8.82 7.61 -8.01
N VAL A 166 7.95 8.05 -7.10
CA VAL A 166 6.53 8.29 -7.42
C VAL A 166 6.35 9.33 -8.52
N LYS A 167 7.17 10.37 -8.55
CA LYS A 167 7.11 11.39 -9.62
C LYS A 167 7.54 10.86 -10.99
N ARG A 168 8.41 9.86 -11.03
CA ARG A 168 8.95 9.31 -12.28
C ARG A 168 8.07 8.20 -12.85
N ILE A 169 7.46 7.38 -11.98
CA ILE A 169 6.70 6.21 -12.39
C ILE A 169 5.21 6.55 -12.55
N LYS A 170 4.69 6.32 -13.74
CA LYS A 170 3.25 6.45 -14.04
C LYS A 170 2.56 5.10 -13.84
N LEU A 171 1.78 4.97 -12.76
CA LEU A 171 0.94 3.79 -12.51
C LEU A 171 -0.34 3.85 -13.33
N ARG A 172 -0.72 2.73 -13.93
CA ARG A 172 -1.91 2.58 -14.78
C ARG A 172 -2.97 1.68 -14.16
N SER A 173 -2.57 0.62 -13.46
CA SER A 173 -3.48 -0.37 -12.89
C SER A 173 -4.47 0.23 -11.89
N ASN A 174 -5.72 -0.23 -11.95
CA ASN A 174 -6.73 0.05 -10.93
C ASN A 174 -6.99 -1.17 -10.04
N SER A 175 -6.53 -2.35 -10.46
CA SER A 175 -6.63 -3.61 -9.72
C SER A 175 -5.58 -3.69 -8.59
N PRO A 176 -5.62 -4.75 -7.76
CA PRO A 176 -4.57 -5.05 -6.78
C PRO A 176 -3.15 -5.20 -7.37
N PHE A 177 -3.03 -5.39 -8.68
CA PHE A 177 -1.75 -5.45 -9.40
C PHE A 177 -0.92 -4.17 -9.27
N VAL A 178 -1.52 -3.02 -8.98
CA VAL A 178 -0.85 -1.71 -8.87
C VAL A 178 0.40 -1.75 -7.99
N GLY A 179 0.39 -2.57 -6.95
CA GLY A 179 1.54 -2.73 -6.09
C GLY A 179 2.71 -3.45 -6.78
N ALA A 180 2.41 -4.51 -7.53
CA ALA A 180 3.41 -5.20 -8.35
C ALA A 180 3.88 -4.28 -9.49
N GLU A 181 2.97 -3.58 -10.17
CA GLU A 181 3.30 -2.60 -11.20
C GLU A 181 4.33 -1.56 -10.71
N LEU A 182 4.15 -1.04 -9.48
CA LEU A 182 5.08 -0.09 -8.88
C LEU A 182 6.49 -0.68 -8.74
N ALA A 183 6.61 -1.90 -8.20
CA ALA A 183 7.90 -2.52 -7.96
C ALA A 183 8.59 -2.94 -9.29
N ILE A 184 7.84 -3.52 -10.23
CA ILE A 184 8.34 -3.87 -11.57
C ILE A 184 8.90 -2.63 -12.28
N LYS A 185 8.11 -1.57 -12.33
CA LYS A 185 8.54 -0.33 -13.00
C LYS A 185 9.70 0.35 -12.28
N ALA A 186 9.81 0.22 -10.96
CA ALA A 186 10.95 0.72 -10.20
C ALA A 186 12.24 0.00 -10.60
N GLU A 187 12.23 -1.33 -10.66
CA GLU A 187 13.36 -2.14 -11.11
C GLU A 187 13.75 -1.80 -12.55
N LEU A 188 12.80 -1.78 -13.48
CA LEU A 188 13.05 -1.46 -14.89
C LEU A 188 13.60 -0.05 -15.10
N ALA A 189 13.24 0.89 -14.24
CA ALA A 189 13.76 2.25 -14.28
C ALA A 189 15.08 2.44 -13.52
N GLY A 190 15.72 1.35 -13.05
CA GLY A 190 17.01 1.36 -12.37
C GLY A 190 16.99 1.91 -10.95
N TYR A 191 15.81 1.99 -10.31
CA TYR A 191 15.72 2.38 -8.90
C TYR A 191 16.14 1.24 -7.98
N LYS A 192 16.76 1.60 -6.86
CA LYS A 192 17.15 0.62 -5.84
C LYS A 192 15.93 0.19 -5.02
N VAL A 193 15.56 -1.08 -5.13
CA VAL A 193 14.46 -1.70 -4.41
C VAL A 193 14.98 -2.68 -3.37
N SER A 194 14.42 -2.65 -2.16
CA SER A 194 14.72 -3.58 -1.08
C SER A 194 13.44 -4.23 -0.57
N GLU A 195 13.56 -5.37 0.10
CA GLU A 195 12.45 -6.00 0.80
C GLU A 195 12.78 -6.29 2.26
N ILE A 196 11.80 -6.09 3.15
CA ILE A 196 11.90 -6.48 4.55
C ILE A 196 10.77 -7.43 4.94
N GLY A 197 11.08 -8.39 5.80
CA GLY A 197 10.07 -9.30 6.32
C GLY A 197 9.21 -8.63 7.39
N ILE A 198 7.90 -8.89 7.35
CA ILE A 198 6.93 -8.40 8.32
C ILE A 198 6.01 -9.51 8.80
N HIS A 199 5.43 -9.33 9.98
CA HIS A 199 4.33 -10.15 10.46
C HIS A 199 3.00 -9.61 9.97
N THR A 200 2.04 -10.52 9.71
CA THR A 200 0.65 -10.14 9.46
C THR A 200 -0.24 -10.68 10.56
N TYR A 201 -1.29 -9.93 10.83
CA TYR A 201 -2.28 -10.25 11.85
C TYR A 201 -3.58 -10.69 11.19
N PRO A 202 -4.39 -11.51 11.86
CA PRO A 202 -5.73 -11.79 11.37
C PRO A 202 -6.51 -10.49 11.20
N ARG A 203 -7.29 -10.39 10.13
CA ARG A 203 -8.20 -9.26 9.93
C ARG A 203 -9.16 -9.17 11.10
N THR A 204 -9.24 -8.00 11.72
CA THR A 204 -10.06 -7.79 12.91
C THR A 204 -11.55 -7.71 12.56
N PHE A 205 -11.87 -7.26 11.32
CA PHE A 205 -13.25 -7.04 10.87
C PHE A 205 -13.35 -7.22 9.35
N GLY A 206 -14.51 -7.67 8.87
CA GLY A 206 -14.85 -7.76 7.46
C GLY A 206 -14.23 -8.96 6.73
N THR A 207 -14.71 -9.21 5.51
CA THR A 207 -14.19 -10.23 4.59
C THR A 207 -13.29 -9.59 3.54
N GLY A 208 -12.09 -10.14 3.33
CA GLY A 208 -11.15 -9.63 2.34
C GLY A 208 -11.70 -9.75 0.91
N SER A 209 -11.69 -8.64 0.17
CA SER A 209 -12.18 -8.61 -1.22
C SER A 209 -11.08 -8.82 -2.27
N SER A 210 -9.80 -8.86 -1.88
CA SER A 210 -8.66 -8.91 -2.81
C SER A 210 -8.61 -10.18 -3.66
N VAL A 211 -9.13 -11.30 -3.19
CA VAL A 211 -9.13 -12.62 -3.87
C VAL A 211 -10.48 -12.93 -4.54
N SER A 212 -11.30 -11.92 -4.84
CA SER A 212 -12.51 -12.14 -5.63
C SER A 212 -12.15 -12.50 -7.08
N PHE A 213 -12.96 -13.35 -7.73
CA PHE A 213 -12.78 -13.74 -9.14
C PHE A 213 -12.60 -12.51 -10.06
N LYS A 214 -13.40 -11.47 -9.84
CA LYS A 214 -13.28 -10.18 -10.56
C LYS A 214 -11.90 -9.55 -10.40
N ASN A 215 -11.36 -9.52 -9.17
CA ASN A 215 -10.05 -8.93 -8.92
C ASN A 215 -8.91 -9.77 -9.49
N ILE A 216 -9.06 -11.09 -9.53
CA ILE A 216 -8.09 -11.99 -10.19
C ILE A 216 -8.03 -11.68 -11.68
N LEU A 217 -9.19 -11.64 -12.38
CA LEU A 217 -9.25 -11.31 -13.80
C LEU A 217 -8.68 -9.93 -14.11
N LEU A 218 -9.03 -8.92 -13.32
CA LEU A 218 -8.48 -7.56 -13.49
C LEU A 218 -6.96 -7.54 -13.26
N THR A 219 -6.46 -8.30 -12.29
CA THR A 219 -5.02 -8.42 -12.02
C THR A 219 -4.28 -9.06 -13.19
N LEU A 220 -4.81 -10.16 -13.74
CA LEU A 220 -4.23 -10.82 -14.91
C LEU A 220 -4.23 -9.90 -16.14
N LYS A 221 -5.35 -9.21 -16.39
CA LYS A 221 -5.44 -8.20 -17.45
C LYS A 221 -4.39 -7.10 -17.31
N ASP A 222 -4.29 -6.49 -16.12
CA ASP A 222 -3.34 -5.41 -15.87
C ASP A 222 -1.89 -5.91 -15.98
N MET A 223 -1.60 -7.14 -15.56
CA MET A 223 -0.30 -7.79 -15.71
C MET A 223 0.06 -7.99 -17.18
N PHE A 224 -0.85 -8.55 -17.99
CA PHE A 224 -0.65 -8.72 -19.42
C PHE A 224 -0.43 -7.37 -20.13
N LEU A 225 -1.23 -6.35 -19.79
CA LEU A 225 -1.06 -5.00 -20.35
C LEU A 225 0.25 -4.34 -19.95
N LEU A 226 0.82 -4.67 -18.81
CA LEU A 226 2.16 -4.21 -18.45
C LEU A 226 3.22 -4.94 -19.27
N PHE A 227 3.13 -6.28 -19.35
CA PHE A 227 4.08 -7.13 -20.08
C PHE A 227 4.18 -6.74 -21.56
N SER A 228 3.04 -6.46 -22.23
CA SER A 228 3.02 -6.07 -23.63
C SER A 228 3.60 -4.68 -23.94
N ARG A 229 4.06 -3.94 -22.90
CA ARG A 229 4.58 -2.56 -23.03
C ARG A 229 6.03 -2.42 -22.58
N ILE A 230 6.62 -3.50 -22.16
CA ILE A 230 8.04 -3.62 -21.77
C ILE A 230 8.80 -4.30 -22.90
#